data_197f1288d4e631b6a8262f9c15a54114
#
_entry.id   197f1288d4e631b6a8262f9c15a54114
#
_cell.length_a   1.000
_cell.length_b   1.000
_cell.length_c   1.000
_cell.angle_alpha   90.00
_cell.angle_beta   90.00
_cell.angle_gamma   90.00
#
_symmetry.space_group_name_H-M   'P 1'
#
loop_
_entity.id
_entity.type
_entity.pdbx_description
1 polymer ?
#
loop_
_entity_poly.entity_id
_entity_poly.type
_entity_poly.pdbx_seq_one_letter_code
_entity_poly.pdbx_strand_id
1 'polypeptide(L)'
;MRRLLLILLTLVPAAASGATVEELKAFLQQTQTARARFAQMVLDKNMKQLQQATGTMQFSRPGKFRWQYDKPYEQTIVGDGEKLWIYDKDLNQVTVRKLDRALGSSPAALLAGSDIEKSYVLKSAGSQDGLDWIEAVPRNKDTSFEKVRLGFGKSGGLEAMDLRDQFGQITVIKFSAIERNAKLSPESFRFTPPKGADVISE
;
A
#
# COMPACT_ATOMS: atom_id res chain seq x y z
N MET A 1 52.84 25.57 36.11
CA MET A 1 51.49 24.99 36.40
C MET A 1 50.71 24.97 35.10
N ARG A 2 50.66 23.79 34.44
CA ARG A 2 49.93 23.58 33.17
C ARG A 2 48.51 23.11 33.52
N ARG A 3 47.49 23.91 33.29
CA ARG A 3 46.08 23.51 33.47
C ARG A 3 45.64 22.70 32.23
N LEU A 4 45.39 21.40 32.44
CA LEU A 4 44.82 20.51 31.46
C LEU A 4 43.31 20.78 31.42
N LEU A 5 42.79 21.30 30.28
CA LEU A 5 41.38 21.49 30.07
C LEU A 5 40.81 20.18 29.49
N LEU A 6 40.07 19.42 30.29
CA LEU A 6 39.33 18.24 29.83
C LEU A 6 38.06 18.73 29.10
N ILE A 7 38.05 18.58 27.80
CA ILE A 7 36.83 18.77 27.00
C ILE A 7 36.01 17.49 27.08
N LEU A 8 34.92 17.54 27.83
CA LEU A 8 33.93 16.46 27.92
C LEU A 8 33.06 16.50 26.66
N LEU A 9 33.33 15.62 25.71
CA LEU A 9 32.56 15.46 24.51
C LEU A 9 31.26 14.73 24.86
N THR A 10 30.17 15.43 25.11
CA THR A 10 28.84 14.83 25.31
C THR A 10 28.32 14.27 23.99
N LEU A 11 28.35 12.95 23.85
CA LEU A 11 27.70 12.24 22.76
C LEU A 11 26.19 12.34 22.96
N VAL A 12 25.53 13.23 22.26
CA VAL A 12 24.06 13.30 22.19
C VAL A 12 23.61 12.13 21.31
N PRO A 13 22.86 11.16 21.84
CA PRO A 13 22.32 10.12 20.98
C PRO A 13 21.33 10.77 20.01
N ALA A 14 21.59 10.66 18.70
CA ALA A 14 20.61 11.00 17.69
C ALA A 14 19.44 10.01 17.87
N ALA A 15 18.33 10.49 18.38
CA ALA A 15 17.09 9.74 18.39
C ALA A 15 16.75 9.42 16.93
N ALA A 16 16.78 8.16 16.55
CA ALA A 16 16.28 7.70 15.28
C ALA A 16 14.77 7.94 15.30
N SER A 17 14.35 9.05 14.73
CA SER A 17 12.94 9.43 14.59
C SER A 17 12.38 8.58 13.46
N GLY A 18 11.67 7.51 13.78
CA GLY A 18 10.87 6.79 12.80
C GLY A 18 9.73 7.65 12.23
N ALA A 19 9.16 7.25 11.09
CA ALA A 19 8.04 7.97 10.46
C ALA A 19 6.91 8.23 11.47
N THR A 20 6.41 9.44 11.46
CA THR A 20 5.29 9.86 12.31
C THR A 20 3.97 9.69 11.57
N VAL A 21 2.87 9.60 12.31
CA VAL A 21 1.52 9.59 11.72
C VAL A 21 1.27 10.88 10.93
N GLU A 22 1.85 12.00 11.35
CA GLU A 22 1.77 13.28 10.67
C GLU A 22 2.46 13.25 9.30
N GLU A 23 3.58 12.56 9.16
CA GLU A 23 4.26 12.37 7.86
C GLU A 23 3.42 11.53 6.89
N LEU A 24 2.76 10.47 7.39
CA LEU A 24 1.79 9.72 6.59
C LEU A 24 0.64 10.63 6.14
N LYS A 25 0.07 11.43 7.02
CA LYS A 25 -0.99 12.38 6.66
C LYS A 25 -0.52 13.39 5.61
N ALA A 26 0.67 13.94 5.80
CA ALA A 26 1.27 14.86 4.83
C ALA A 26 1.46 14.18 3.46
N PHE A 27 1.97 12.93 3.43
CA PHE A 27 2.08 12.16 2.20
C PHE A 27 0.71 11.96 1.52
N LEU A 28 -0.31 11.58 2.27
CA LEU A 28 -1.66 11.37 1.74
C LEU A 28 -2.26 12.66 1.16
N GLN A 29 -2.05 13.80 1.81
CA GLN A 29 -2.54 15.11 1.35
C GLN A 29 -1.77 15.61 0.13
N GLN A 30 -0.45 15.46 0.10
CA GLN A 30 0.42 15.99 -0.96
C GLN A 30 0.46 15.09 -2.21
N THR A 31 0.11 13.81 -2.10
CA THR A 31 0.17 12.86 -3.20
C THR A 31 -1.25 12.56 -3.72
N GLN A 32 -1.72 13.36 -4.67
CA GLN A 32 -3.06 13.19 -5.24
C GLN A 32 -3.12 12.07 -6.28
N THR A 33 -2.02 11.87 -7.01
CA THR A 33 -1.87 10.78 -7.97
C THR A 33 -0.51 10.13 -7.81
N ALA A 34 -0.41 8.86 -8.14
CA ALA A 34 0.89 8.21 -8.31
C ALA A 34 0.79 7.05 -9.28
N ARG A 35 1.93 6.68 -9.86
CA ARG A 35 2.14 5.40 -10.52
C ARG A 35 3.45 4.78 -10.07
N ALA A 36 3.52 3.45 -10.07
CA ALA A 36 4.71 2.71 -9.70
C ALA A 36 4.69 1.31 -10.33
N ARG A 37 5.83 0.65 -10.34
CA ARG A 37 5.94 -0.80 -10.45
C ARG A 37 5.92 -1.40 -9.07
N PHE A 38 5.44 -2.64 -8.94
CA PHE A 38 5.53 -3.37 -7.69
C PHE A 38 6.06 -4.80 -7.90
N ALA A 39 6.71 -5.28 -6.86
CA ALA A 39 7.01 -6.70 -6.66
C ALA A 39 6.33 -7.14 -5.37
N GLN A 40 5.55 -8.20 -5.43
CA GLN A 40 4.79 -8.76 -4.32
C GLN A 40 5.31 -10.15 -4.00
N MET A 41 5.36 -10.46 -2.71
CA MET A 41 5.66 -11.79 -2.18
C MET A 41 4.63 -12.13 -1.10
N VAL A 42 4.07 -13.33 -1.17
CA VAL A 42 3.19 -13.88 -0.14
C VAL A 42 3.96 -14.94 0.62
N LEU A 43 4.00 -14.79 1.95
CA LEU A 43 4.68 -15.69 2.88
C LEU A 43 3.64 -16.35 3.80
N ASP A 44 3.85 -17.62 4.14
CA ASP A 44 3.06 -18.27 5.19
C ASP A 44 3.51 -17.82 6.59
N LYS A 45 2.84 -18.31 7.62
CA LYS A 45 3.16 -18.03 9.04
C LYS A 45 4.58 -18.46 9.45
N ASN A 46 5.23 -19.35 8.70
CA ASN A 46 6.60 -19.82 8.93
C ASN A 46 7.63 -19.09 8.04
N MET A 47 7.22 -18.00 7.38
CA MET A 47 8.04 -17.20 6.46
C MET A 47 8.45 -17.96 5.17
N LYS A 48 7.76 -19.04 4.83
CA LYS A 48 7.97 -19.74 3.57
C LYS A 48 7.24 -19.01 2.45
N GLN A 49 7.93 -18.75 1.35
CA GLN A 49 7.33 -18.12 0.18
C GLN A 49 6.29 -19.04 -0.46
N LEU A 50 5.07 -18.55 -0.59
CA LEU A 50 3.95 -19.24 -1.25
C LEU A 50 3.77 -18.74 -2.69
N GLN A 51 3.88 -17.43 -2.90
CA GLN A 51 3.64 -16.80 -4.20
C GLN A 51 4.54 -15.59 -4.39
N GLN A 52 4.86 -15.31 -5.65
CA GLN A 52 5.51 -14.07 -6.07
C GLN A 52 4.77 -13.52 -7.28
N ALA A 53 4.59 -12.20 -7.32
CA ALA A 53 3.95 -11.52 -8.43
C ALA A 53 4.63 -10.18 -8.72
N THR A 54 4.49 -9.69 -9.93
CA THR A 54 4.96 -8.36 -10.34
C THR A 54 3.90 -7.67 -11.16
N GLY A 55 3.98 -6.34 -11.19
CA GLY A 55 3.02 -5.57 -11.97
C GLY A 55 3.20 -4.07 -11.84
N THR A 56 2.14 -3.36 -12.20
CA THR A 56 2.08 -1.90 -12.14
C THR A 56 0.88 -1.44 -11.33
N MET A 57 1.02 -0.32 -10.67
CA MET A 57 -0.08 0.32 -9.97
C MET A 57 -0.15 1.78 -10.30
N GLN A 58 -1.35 2.32 -10.28
CA GLN A 58 -1.61 3.75 -10.33
C GLN A 58 -2.85 4.08 -9.53
N PHE A 59 -2.88 5.27 -8.94
CA PHE A 59 -4.06 5.79 -8.27
C PHE A 59 -4.28 7.27 -8.52
N SER A 60 -5.51 7.71 -8.36
CA SER A 60 -5.95 9.10 -8.32
C SER A 60 -6.97 9.25 -7.19
N ARG A 61 -6.64 10.04 -6.18
CA ARG A 61 -7.53 10.27 -5.05
C ARG A 61 -8.68 11.20 -5.41
N PRO A 62 -9.86 11.02 -4.81
CA PRO A 62 -10.23 9.90 -3.93
C PRO A 62 -10.69 8.65 -4.69
N GLY A 63 -10.34 7.47 -4.15
CA GLY A 63 -10.99 6.21 -4.48
C GLY A 63 -10.73 5.60 -5.86
N LYS A 64 -9.93 6.23 -6.72
CA LYS A 64 -9.63 5.70 -8.05
C LYS A 64 -8.26 5.04 -8.06
N PHE A 65 -8.20 3.81 -8.56
CA PHE A 65 -6.94 3.09 -8.72
C PHE A 65 -7.04 2.02 -9.80
N ARG A 66 -5.88 1.64 -10.33
CA ARG A 66 -5.67 0.49 -11.18
C ARG A 66 -4.46 -0.26 -10.69
N TRP A 67 -4.62 -1.55 -10.44
CA TRP A 67 -3.57 -2.47 -10.02
C TRP A 67 -3.55 -3.61 -11.00
N GLN A 68 -2.44 -3.76 -11.71
CA GLN A 68 -2.32 -4.74 -12.79
C GLN A 68 -1.19 -5.68 -12.48
N TYR A 69 -1.50 -6.96 -12.34
CA TYR A 69 -0.53 -8.05 -12.24
C TYR A 69 -0.15 -8.49 -13.65
N ASP A 70 1.16 -8.60 -13.89
CA ASP A 70 1.71 -9.06 -15.17
C ASP A 70 2.20 -10.50 -15.08
N LYS A 71 2.67 -10.94 -13.91
CA LYS A 71 3.19 -12.29 -13.64
C LYS A 71 2.84 -12.73 -12.22
N PRO A 72 2.65 -14.06 -11.96
CA PRO A 72 2.65 -15.17 -12.93
C PRO A 72 1.34 -15.23 -13.75
N TYR A 73 0.24 -14.61 -13.26
CA TYR A 73 -1.07 -14.56 -13.88
C TYR A 73 -1.47 -13.12 -14.13
N GLU A 74 -2.12 -12.87 -15.28
CA GLU A 74 -2.61 -11.54 -15.60
C GLU A 74 -3.95 -11.29 -14.90
N GLN A 75 -3.94 -10.33 -13.97
CA GLN A 75 -5.14 -9.88 -13.28
C GLN A 75 -5.18 -8.36 -13.26
N THR A 76 -6.35 -7.78 -13.46
CA THR A 76 -6.54 -6.33 -13.37
C THR A 76 -7.57 -6.02 -12.30
N ILE A 77 -7.20 -5.14 -11.36
CA ILE A 77 -8.09 -4.63 -10.32
C ILE A 77 -8.25 -3.13 -10.53
N VAL A 78 -9.49 -2.66 -10.70
CA VAL A 78 -9.80 -1.25 -10.92
C VAL A 78 -10.83 -0.77 -9.92
N GLY A 79 -10.48 0.30 -9.19
CA GLY A 79 -11.44 1.12 -8.46
C GLY A 79 -11.76 2.35 -9.29
N ASP A 80 -13.03 2.54 -9.65
CA ASP A 80 -13.46 3.66 -10.50
C ASP A 80 -13.97 4.86 -9.68
N GLY A 81 -14.00 4.72 -8.36
CA GLY A 81 -14.54 5.68 -7.39
C GLY A 81 -15.87 5.21 -6.78
N GLU A 82 -16.58 4.28 -7.41
CA GLU A 82 -17.85 3.73 -6.93
C GLU A 82 -17.81 2.21 -6.79
N LYS A 83 -17.16 1.54 -7.72
CA LYS A 83 -17.07 0.08 -7.84
C LYS A 83 -15.62 -0.38 -7.83
N LEU A 84 -15.43 -1.59 -7.35
CA LEU A 84 -14.23 -2.39 -7.51
C LEU A 84 -14.50 -3.46 -8.57
N TRP A 85 -13.66 -3.48 -9.59
CA TRP A 85 -13.66 -4.45 -10.68
C TRP A 85 -12.42 -5.32 -10.53
N ILE A 86 -12.58 -6.64 -10.52
CA ILE A 86 -11.48 -7.61 -10.50
C ILE A 86 -11.64 -8.49 -11.74
N TYR A 87 -10.73 -8.38 -12.68
CA TYR A 87 -10.72 -9.16 -13.89
C TYR A 87 -9.59 -10.16 -13.86
N ASP A 88 -9.93 -11.43 -13.85
CA ASP A 88 -9.02 -12.55 -14.06
C ASP A 88 -9.04 -12.92 -15.54
N LYS A 89 -7.90 -12.72 -16.21
CA LYS A 89 -7.80 -12.91 -17.65
C LYS A 89 -7.84 -14.38 -18.04
N ASP A 90 -7.22 -15.25 -17.24
CA ASP A 90 -7.12 -16.68 -17.54
C ASP A 90 -8.49 -17.37 -17.40
N LEU A 91 -9.30 -16.92 -16.44
CA LEU A 91 -10.67 -17.39 -16.25
C LEU A 91 -11.68 -16.65 -17.12
N ASN A 92 -11.28 -15.56 -17.78
CA ASN A 92 -12.17 -14.62 -18.46
C ASN A 92 -13.37 -14.21 -17.60
N GLN A 93 -13.11 -13.94 -16.30
CA GLN A 93 -14.12 -13.65 -15.29
C GLN A 93 -13.91 -12.27 -14.67
N VAL A 94 -14.99 -11.56 -14.47
CA VAL A 94 -15.01 -10.25 -13.80
C VAL A 94 -15.86 -10.33 -12.54
N THR A 95 -15.27 -10.01 -11.39
CA THR A 95 -16.03 -9.77 -10.15
C THR A 95 -16.22 -8.29 -9.96
N VAL A 96 -17.45 -7.85 -9.67
CA VAL A 96 -17.76 -6.45 -9.37
C VAL A 96 -18.39 -6.31 -7.99
N ARG A 97 -17.86 -5.35 -7.19
CA ARG A 97 -18.33 -5.04 -5.82
C ARG A 97 -18.47 -3.54 -5.63
N LYS A 98 -19.20 -3.12 -4.60
CA LYS A 98 -19.16 -1.73 -4.15
C LYS A 98 -17.80 -1.42 -3.53
N LEU A 99 -17.23 -0.27 -3.89
CA LEU A 99 -15.87 0.11 -3.46
C LEU A 99 -15.76 0.29 -1.95
N ASP A 100 -16.77 0.84 -1.30
CA ASP A 100 -16.81 1.05 0.16
C ASP A 100 -16.62 -0.25 0.95
N ARG A 101 -17.21 -1.36 0.48
CA ARG A 101 -17.02 -2.69 1.06
C ARG A 101 -15.63 -3.27 0.80
N ALA A 102 -14.98 -2.84 -0.27
CA ALA A 102 -13.68 -3.35 -0.69
C ALA A 102 -12.49 -2.63 -0.02
N LEU A 103 -12.71 -1.48 0.62
CA LEU A 103 -11.66 -0.68 1.25
C LEU A 103 -10.88 -1.44 2.34
N GLY A 104 -11.53 -2.38 3.02
CA GLY A 104 -10.91 -3.25 4.03
C GLY A 104 -10.21 -4.50 3.48
N SER A 105 -10.30 -4.75 2.17
CA SER A 105 -9.82 -6.01 1.55
C SER A 105 -8.78 -5.81 0.44
N SER A 106 -8.42 -4.56 0.10
CA SER A 106 -7.47 -4.28 -0.98
C SER A 106 -6.40 -3.27 -0.57
N PRO A 107 -5.10 -3.59 -0.74
CA PRO A 107 -4.00 -2.66 -0.54
C PRO A 107 -4.13 -1.40 -1.40
N ALA A 108 -4.60 -1.56 -2.63
CA ALA A 108 -4.80 -0.48 -3.58
C ALA A 108 -5.87 0.51 -3.11
N ALA A 109 -6.96 0.00 -2.53
CA ALA A 109 -8.03 0.81 -2.00
C ALA A 109 -7.56 1.66 -0.80
N LEU A 110 -6.70 1.11 0.06
CA LEU A 110 -6.08 1.85 1.16
C LEU A 110 -5.23 3.01 0.63
N LEU A 111 -4.41 2.77 -0.39
CA LEU A 111 -3.57 3.81 -0.99
C LEU A 111 -4.37 4.90 -1.70
N ALA A 112 -5.50 4.56 -2.30
CA ALA A 112 -6.37 5.51 -3.00
C ALA A 112 -7.37 6.23 -2.08
N GLY A 113 -7.52 5.79 -0.83
CA GLY A 113 -8.40 6.39 0.16
C GLY A 113 -7.95 7.80 0.55
N SER A 114 -8.90 8.65 0.94
CA SER A 114 -8.63 10.03 1.39
C SER A 114 -8.59 10.17 2.91
N ASP A 115 -9.18 9.24 3.64
CA ASP A 115 -9.44 9.39 5.08
C ASP A 115 -9.13 8.09 5.84
N ILE A 116 -7.82 7.79 5.88
CA ILE A 116 -7.33 6.54 6.46
C ILE A 116 -7.67 6.41 7.96
N GLU A 117 -7.75 7.53 8.70
CA GLU A 117 -8.02 7.51 10.14
C GLU A 117 -9.45 7.12 10.48
N LYS A 118 -10.41 7.31 9.56
CA LYS A 118 -11.77 6.81 9.75
C LYS A 118 -11.81 5.28 9.78
N SER A 119 -10.97 4.66 8.97
CA SER A 119 -10.96 3.21 8.79
C SER A 119 -9.91 2.49 9.62
N TYR A 120 -8.84 3.19 10.03
CA TYR A 120 -7.67 2.59 10.70
C TYR A 120 -7.26 3.35 11.95
N VAL A 121 -6.69 2.63 12.92
CA VAL A 121 -5.88 3.18 14.00
C VAL A 121 -4.44 3.18 13.54
N LEU A 122 -3.80 4.36 13.56
CA LEU A 122 -2.43 4.54 13.07
C LEU A 122 -1.45 4.68 14.24
N LYS A 123 -0.28 4.07 14.12
CA LYS A 123 0.81 4.27 15.06
C LYS A 123 2.18 4.15 14.36
N SER A 124 3.19 4.84 14.88
CA SER A 124 4.58 4.61 14.47
C SER A 124 5.02 3.19 14.83
N ALA A 125 5.71 2.52 13.92
CA ALA A 125 6.24 1.17 14.12
C ALA A 125 7.79 1.13 14.07
N GLY A 126 8.43 2.31 14.19
CA GLY A 126 9.88 2.45 14.21
C GLY A 126 10.52 2.32 12.83
N SER A 127 11.86 2.22 12.83
CA SER A 127 12.67 2.09 11.62
C SER A 127 13.20 0.67 11.49
N GLN A 128 13.04 0.08 10.31
CA GLN A 128 13.53 -1.26 9.99
C GLN A 128 13.93 -1.32 8.51
N ASP A 129 15.08 -1.94 8.19
CA ASP A 129 15.60 -2.14 6.83
C ASP A 129 15.73 -0.83 6.01
N GLY A 130 16.05 0.26 6.70
CA GLY A 130 16.22 1.59 6.09
C GLY A 130 14.91 2.31 5.75
N LEU A 131 13.77 1.77 6.13
CA LEU A 131 12.45 2.36 6.03
C LEU A 131 11.90 2.71 7.41
N ASP A 132 11.13 3.78 7.45
CA ASP A 132 10.36 4.19 8.61
C ASP A 132 8.92 3.69 8.45
N TRP A 133 8.42 2.95 9.44
CA TRP A 133 7.18 2.21 9.34
C TRP A 133 6.03 2.84 10.14
N ILE A 134 4.86 2.90 9.51
CA ILE A 134 3.58 3.19 10.14
C ILE A 134 2.74 1.92 10.11
N GLU A 135 2.21 1.52 11.25
CA GLU A 135 1.24 0.44 11.36
C GLU A 135 -0.18 1.01 11.34
N ALA A 136 -1.03 0.43 10.52
CA ALA A 136 -2.44 0.74 10.39
C ALA A 136 -3.27 -0.50 10.74
N VAL A 137 -4.03 -0.43 11.83
CA VAL A 137 -4.91 -1.51 12.28
C VAL A 137 -6.34 -1.14 11.93
N PRO A 138 -7.08 -1.99 11.18
CA PRO A 138 -8.47 -1.72 10.84
C PRO A 138 -9.34 -1.53 12.08
N ARG A 139 -10.23 -0.53 12.08
CA ARG A 139 -11.23 -0.34 13.13
C ARG A 139 -12.37 -1.36 13.03
N ASN A 140 -12.71 -1.75 11.80
CA ASN A 140 -13.66 -2.83 11.56
C ASN A 140 -12.93 -4.18 11.57
N LYS A 141 -13.49 -5.18 12.25
CA LYS A 141 -12.94 -6.53 12.31
C LYS A 141 -13.30 -7.39 11.09
N ASP A 142 -14.32 -6.98 10.32
CA ASP A 142 -14.74 -7.66 9.09
C ASP A 142 -13.87 -7.26 7.90
N THR A 143 -12.55 -7.33 8.08
CA THR A 143 -11.57 -7.03 7.04
C THR A 143 -10.70 -8.24 6.76
N SER A 144 -10.16 -8.34 5.55
CA SER A 144 -9.25 -9.44 5.17
C SER A 144 -7.90 -9.35 5.88
N PHE A 145 -7.55 -8.17 6.43
CA PHE A 145 -6.25 -7.93 7.05
C PHE A 145 -6.39 -7.63 8.54
N GLU A 146 -5.55 -8.27 9.34
CA GLU A 146 -5.36 -7.96 10.76
C GLU A 146 -4.67 -6.60 10.93
N LYS A 147 -3.66 -6.36 10.08
CA LYS A 147 -2.91 -5.10 10.05
C LYS A 147 -2.23 -4.87 8.71
N VAL A 148 -1.94 -3.60 8.44
CA VAL A 148 -1.14 -3.14 7.32
C VAL A 148 0.00 -2.29 7.86
N ARG A 149 1.21 -2.44 7.33
CA ARG A 149 2.32 -1.51 7.58
C ARG A 149 2.68 -0.79 6.29
N LEU A 150 3.02 0.48 6.42
CA LEU A 150 3.44 1.36 5.34
C LEU A 150 4.87 1.79 5.61
N GLY A 151 5.80 1.46 4.73
CA GLY A 151 7.23 1.74 4.86
C GLY A 151 7.62 2.94 3.99
N PHE A 152 8.14 3.98 4.63
CA PHE A 152 8.56 5.22 4.00
C PHE A 152 10.09 5.27 3.93
N GLY A 153 10.61 5.62 2.76
CA GLY A 153 12.03 5.88 2.58
C GLY A 153 12.43 7.26 3.09
N LYS A 154 13.74 7.51 3.20
CA LYS A 154 14.32 8.77 3.67
C LYS A 154 13.83 10.01 2.93
N SER A 155 13.35 9.87 1.70
CA SER A 155 12.76 10.96 0.91
C SER A 155 11.28 11.23 1.25
N GLY A 156 10.70 10.53 2.25
CA GLY A 156 9.30 10.60 2.60
C GLY A 156 8.36 9.98 1.57
N GLY A 157 8.87 9.15 0.67
CA GLY A 157 8.07 8.39 -0.29
C GLY A 157 7.69 7.01 0.25
N LEU A 158 6.49 6.53 -0.07
CA LEU A 158 6.09 5.16 0.22
C LEU A 158 6.89 4.21 -0.67
N GLU A 159 7.68 3.30 -0.08
CA GLU A 159 8.53 2.34 -0.80
C GLU A 159 8.12 0.89 -0.57
N ALA A 160 7.39 0.60 0.51
CA ALA A 160 6.94 -0.75 0.81
C ALA A 160 5.60 -0.78 1.54
N MET A 161 4.91 -1.91 1.46
CA MET A 161 3.76 -2.26 2.30
C MET A 161 3.87 -3.71 2.76
N ASP A 162 3.46 -3.96 4.01
CA ASP A 162 3.20 -5.31 4.51
C ASP A 162 1.74 -5.41 4.89
N LEU A 163 1.12 -6.53 4.55
CA LEU A 163 -0.24 -6.85 4.96
C LEU A 163 -0.25 -8.20 5.64
N ARG A 164 -0.73 -8.25 6.87
CA ARG A 164 -0.92 -9.50 7.59
C ARG A 164 -2.40 -9.83 7.62
N ASP A 165 -2.74 -11.03 7.16
CA ASP A 165 -4.11 -11.54 7.22
C ASP A 165 -4.40 -12.24 8.57
N GLN A 166 -5.66 -12.63 8.76
CA GLN A 166 -6.11 -13.31 9.98
C GLN A 166 -5.59 -14.76 10.11
N PHE A 167 -5.02 -15.33 9.04
CA PHE A 167 -4.42 -16.67 9.02
C PHE A 167 -2.91 -16.65 9.28
N GLY A 168 -2.35 -15.44 9.45
CA GLY A 168 -0.93 -15.20 9.69
C GLY A 168 -0.09 -15.19 8.43
N GLN A 169 -0.69 -15.16 7.23
CA GLN A 169 0.03 -14.91 5.99
C GLN A 169 0.47 -13.43 5.94
N ILE A 170 1.61 -13.21 5.34
CA ILE A 170 2.17 -11.87 5.15
C ILE A 170 2.34 -11.63 3.66
N THR A 171 1.69 -10.59 3.15
CA THR A 171 1.93 -10.07 1.80
C THR A 171 2.88 -8.89 1.89
N VAL A 172 4.07 -9.01 1.34
CA VAL A 172 5.07 -7.93 1.24
C VAL A 172 5.03 -7.36 -0.17
N ILE A 173 4.88 -6.06 -0.29
CA ILE A 173 4.87 -5.33 -1.55
C ILE A 173 5.99 -4.29 -1.52
N LYS A 174 6.88 -4.33 -2.51
CA LYS A 174 7.92 -3.32 -2.72
C LYS A 174 7.60 -2.52 -3.97
N PHE A 175 7.68 -1.20 -3.85
CA PHE A 175 7.44 -0.29 -4.96
C PHE A 175 8.76 0.19 -5.58
N SER A 176 8.73 0.41 -6.89
CA SER A 176 9.85 0.96 -7.65
C SER A 176 9.34 1.86 -8.78
N ALA A 177 10.22 2.69 -9.35
CA ALA A 177 9.87 3.64 -10.40
C ALA A 177 8.65 4.51 -10.02
N ILE A 178 8.64 5.00 -8.78
CA ILE A 178 7.53 5.75 -8.21
C ILE A 178 7.52 7.17 -8.78
N GLU A 179 6.40 7.56 -9.37
CA GLU A 179 6.13 8.93 -9.80
C GLU A 179 4.93 9.47 -9.02
N ARG A 180 5.18 10.43 -8.13
CA ARG A 180 4.12 11.14 -7.40
C ARG A 180 3.59 12.31 -8.23
N ASN A 181 2.30 12.57 -8.10
CA ASN A 181 1.57 13.61 -8.80
C ASN A 181 1.73 13.54 -10.33
N ALA A 182 1.87 12.31 -10.85
CA ALA A 182 1.91 12.03 -12.28
C ALA A 182 0.61 12.47 -12.96
N LYS A 183 0.72 12.96 -14.19
CA LYS A 183 -0.45 13.23 -15.04
C LYS A 183 -1.03 11.89 -15.50
N LEU A 184 -2.16 11.49 -14.93
CA LEU A 184 -2.86 10.25 -15.27
C LEU A 184 -4.14 10.56 -16.01
N SER A 185 -4.42 9.79 -17.07
CA SER A 185 -5.70 9.92 -17.79
C SER A 185 -6.85 9.39 -16.92
N PRO A 186 -8.00 10.06 -16.84
CA PRO A 186 -9.20 9.54 -16.18
C PRO A 186 -9.65 8.18 -16.74
N GLU A 187 -9.39 7.91 -18.02
CA GLU A 187 -9.70 6.63 -18.68
C GLU A 187 -8.93 5.45 -18.08
N SER A 188 -7.76 5.71 -17.48
CA SER A 188 -6.97 4.68 -16.77
C SER A 188 -7.75 4.00 -15.65
N PHE A 189 -8.75 4.69 -15.09
CA PHE A 189 -9.55 4.22 -13.94
C PHE A 189 -10.96 3.76 -14.36
N ARG A 190 -11.21 3.63 -15.65
CA ARG A 190 -12.43 3.02 -16.18
C ARG A 190 -12.18 1.56 -16.50
N PHE A 191 -13.19 0.74 -16.27
CA PHE A 191 -13.17 -0.67 -16.64
C PHE A 191 -14.45 -1.05 -17.36
N THR A 192 -14.29 -1.71 -18.48
CA THR A 192 -15.40 -2.31 -19.23
C THR A 192 -15.10 -3.80 -19.37
N PRO A 193 -15.99 -4.68 -18.90
CA PRO A 193 -15.80 -6.11 -19.06
C PRO A 193 -15.55 -6.48 -20.53
N PRO A 194 -14.52 -7.31 -20.81
CA PRO A 194 -14.29 -7.82 -22.16
C PRO A 194 -15.51 -8.57 -22.69
N LYS A 195 -15.65 -8.60 -24.01
CA LYS A 195 -16.76 -9.35 -24.66
C LYS A 195 -16.64 -10.85 -24.32
N GLY A 196 -17.72 -11.41 -23.78
CA GLY A 196 -17.77 -12.82 -23.39
C GLY A 196 -17.17 -13.13 -22.04
N ALA A 197 -16.78 -12.13 -21.26
CA ALA A 197 -16.39 -12.34 -19.87
C ALA A 197 -17.62 -12.68 -19.01
N ASP A 198 -17.45 -13.63 -18.08
CA ASP A 198 -18.45 -13.93 -17.05
C ASP A 198 -18.40 -12.82 -15.98
N VAL A 199 -19.53 -12.18 -15.68
CA VAL A 199 -19.59 -11.05 -14.75
C VAL A 199 -20.38 -11.44 -13.50
N ILE A 200 -19.70 -11.55 -12.38
CA ILE A 200 -20.26 -11.85 -11.06
C ILE A 200 -20.39 -10.56 -10.25
N SER A 201 -21.58 -10.28 -9.74
CA SER A 201 -21.84 -9.13 -8.85
C SER A 201 -22.03 -9.62 -7.41
N GLU A 202 -21.32 -8.96 -6.46
CA GLU A 202 -21.36 -9.27 -5.02
C GLU A 202 -21.83 -8.05 -4.20
#